data_85a18b7d54b35482c5aaac1dd3f2bec1
#
_entry.id   85a18b7d54b35482c5aaac1dd3f2bec1
#
_cell.length_a   1.000
_cell.length_b   1.000
_cell.length_c   1.000
_cell.angle_alpha   90.00
_cell.angle_beta   90.00
_cell.angle_gamma   90.00
#
_symmetry.space_group_name_H-M   'P 1'
#
loop_
_entity.id
_entity.type
_entity.pdbx_description
1 polymer ?
#
loop_
_entity_poly.entity_id
_entity_poly.type
_entity_poly.pdbx_seq_one_letter_code
_entity_poly.pdbx_strand_id
1 'polypeptide(L)'
;MNKKYVVRLTDEERAICEATIKEETGKSEKLRRATILLKADADGPAWDDTKISEAVGCRTRTVENVRQAFVLEGFEEALVRKKRATSPTPKLLDGAAEAKLIALRLGKPPAGFGHWTLRLLADQMVELEIVESISPETVRQTLKKTA
;
A
#
# COMPACT_ATOMS: atom_id res chain seq x y z
N MET A 1 -15.13 -29.68 -9.54
CA MET A 1 -14.19 -29.31 -8.49
C MET A 1 -14.88 -28.53 -7.38
N ASN A 2 -14.74 -28.98 -6.16
CA ASN A 2 -15.28 -28.24 -5.04
C ASN A 2 -14.35 -27.08 -4.72
N LYS A 3 -14.81 -25.86 -4.94
CA LYS A 3 -14.06 -24.66 -4.61
C LYS A 3 -14.19 -24.40 -3.12
N LYS A 4 -13.07 -24.14 -2.47
CA LYS A 4 -13.01 -23.84 -1.03
C LYS A 4 -13.76 -22.56 -0.68
N TYR A 5 -13.65 -21.55 -1.54
CA TYR A 5 -14.31 -20.27 -1.37
C TYR A 5 -15.24 -19.99 -2.54
N VAL A 6 -16.53 -19.93 -2.25
CA VAL A 6 -17.57 -19.68 -3.26
C VAL A 6 -18.07 -18.25 -3.11
N VAL A 7 -18.04 -17.49 -4.21
CA VAL A 7 -18.52 -16.10 -4.25
C VAL A 7 -19.98 -16.12 -4.67
N ARG A 8 -20.84 -15.49 -3.88
CA ARG A 8 -22.24 -15.25 -4.21
C ARG A 8 -22.56 -13.80 -3.92
N LEU A 9 -22.81 -13.02 -4.96
CA LEU A 9 -23.11 -11.61 -4.84
C LEU A 9 -24.61 -11.40 -4.67
N THR A 10 -24.99 -10.47 -3.79
CA THR A 10 -26.35 -9.96 -3.73
C THR A 10 -26.59 -9.05 -4.92
N ASP A 11 -27.86 -8.73 -5.22
CA ASP A 11 -28.20 -7.82 -6.31
C ASP A 11 -27.57 -6.44 -6.12
N GLU A 12 -27.51 -5.97 -4.87
CA GLU A 12 -26.87 -4.70 -4.52
C GLU A 12 -25.36 -4.74 -4.76
N GLU A 13 -24.70 -5.81 -4.32
CA GLU A 13 -23.27 -6.01 -4.52
C GLU A 13 -22.92 -6.10 -6.02
N ARG A 14 -23.74 -6.79 -6.78
CA ARG A 14 -23.58 -6.89 -8.23
C ARG A 14 -23.71 -5.53 -8.90
N ALA A 15 -24.69 -4.73 -8.50
CA ALA A 15 -24.88 -3.37 -9.01
C ALA A 15 -23.68 -2.48 -8.69
N ILE A 16 -23.13 -2.59 -7.50
CA ILE A 16 -21.90 -1.85 -7.10
C ILE A 16 -20.72 -2.23 -7.98
N CYS A 17 -20.52 -3.52 -8.24
CA CYS A 17 -19.44 -3.98 -9.12
C CYS A 17 -19.62 -3.45 -10.56
N GLU A 18 -20.81 -3.51 -11.10
CA GLU A 18 -21.10 -2.99 -12.43
C GLU A 18 -20.88 -1.48 -12.53
N ALA A 19 -21.31 -0.73 -11.52
CA ALA A 19 -21.07 0.71 -11.43
C ALA A 19 -19.58 1.02 -11.37
N THR A 20 -18.81 0.26 -10.58
CA THR A 20 -17.37 0.40 -10.48
C THR A 20 -16.68 0.19 -11.84
N ILE A 21 -17.12 -0.81 -12.60
CA ILE A 21 -16.57 -1.09 -13.93
C ILE A 21 -16.84 0.06 -14.90
N LYS A 22 -18.00 0.70 -14.80
CA LYS A 22 -18.36 1.85 -15.65
C LYS A 22 -17.61 3.12 -15.26
N GLU A 23 -17.46 3.38 -13.97
CA GLU A 23 -16.87 4.62 -13.45
C GLU A 23 -15.34 4.61 -13.50
N GLU A 24 -14.73 3.47 -13.14
CA GLU A 24 -13.28 3.34 -13.12
C GLU A 24 -12.73 3.09 -14.51
N THR A 25 -11.77 3.90 -14.91
CA THR A 25 -11.08 3.74 -16.19
C THR A 25 -9.64 3.30 -15.96
N GLY A 26 -9.09 2.52 -16.88
CA GLY A 26 -7.72 2.07 -16.86
C GLY A 26 -7.51 0.79 -16.07
N LYS A 27 -6.35 0.70 -15.41
CA LYS A 27 -5.89 -0.53 -14.72
C LYS A 27 -6.02 -0.43 -13.20
N SER A 28 -7.11 0.14 -12.69
CA SER A 28 -7.24 0.24 -11.23
C SER A 28 -7.44 -1.15 -10.61
N GLU A 29 -6.90 -1.34 -9.42
CA GLU A 29 -7.05 -2.60 -8.68
C GLU A 29 -8.51 -2.84 -8.28
N LYS A 30 -9.24 -1.78 -7.98
CA LYS A 30 -10.66 -1.85 -7.66
C LYS A 30 -11.46 -2.38 -8.84
N LEU A 31 -11.18 -1.90 -10.06
CA LEU A 31 -11.80 -2.38 -11.30
C LEU A 31 -11.53 -3.87 -11.51
N ARG A 32 -10.28 -4.28 -11.32
CA ARG A 32 -9.88 -5.69 -11.44
C ARG A 32 -10.66 -6.57 -10.47
N ARG A 33 -10.73 -6.17 -9.21
CA ARG A 33 -11.45 -6.92 -8.16
C ARG A 33 -12.95 -6.99 -8.43
N ALA A 34 -13.56 -5.90 -8.87
CA ALA A 34 -14.98 -5.89 -9.26
C ALA A 34 -15.24 -6.88 -10.40
N THR A 35 -14.40 -6.90 -11.41
CA THR A 35 -14.51 -7.83 -12.53
C THR A 35 -14.35 -9.29 -12.07
N ILE A 36 -13.37 -9.56 -11.21
CA ILE A 36 -13.16 -10.91 -10.65
C ILE A 36 -14.41 -11.38 -9.90
N LEU A 37 -14.95 -10.53 -9.03
CA LEU A 37 -16.16 -10.88 -8.25
C LEU A 37 -17.36 -11.17 -9.13
N LEU A 38 -17.61 -10.34 -10.14
CA LEU A 38 -18.73 -10.55 -11.06
C LEU A 38 -18.59 -11.87 -11.84
N LYS A 39 -17.39 -12.19 -12.31
CA LYS A 39 -17.16 -13.42 -13.07
C LYS A 39 -17.14 -14.66 -12.19
N ALA A 40 -16.74 -14.52 -10.94
CA ALA A 40 -16.70 -15.61 -9.95
C ALA A 40 -18.07 -15.91 -9.34
N ASP A 41 -19.04 -14.98 -9.42
CA ASP A 41 -20.36 -15.11 -8.83
C ASP A 41 -21.03 -16.43 -9.23
N ALA A 42 -21.33 -17.28 -8.25
CA ALA A 42 -21.95 -18.58 -8.48
C ALA A 42 -23.35 -18.47 -9.07
N ASP A 43 -24.05 -17.39 -8.81
CA ASP A 43 -25.37 -17.10 -9.34
C ASP A 43 -25.32 -16.35 -10.69
N GLY A 44 -24.12 -16.04 -11.16
CA GLY A 44 -23.86 -15.38 -12.44
C GLY A 44 -23.06 -16.28 -13.37
N PRO A 45 -21.99 -15.74 -14.02
CA PRO A 45 -21.18 -16.52 -14.96
C PRO A 45 -20.50 -17.74 -14.36
N ALA A 46 -20.19 -17.71 -13.06
CA ALA A 46 -19.56 -18.82 -12.31
C ALA A 46 -18.30 -19.36 -12.97
N TRP A 47 -17.42 -18.47 -13.46
CA TRP A 47 -16.18 -18.86 -14.12
C TRP A 47 -15.18 -19.45 -13.13
N ASP A 48 -14.33 -20.34 -13.59
CA ASP A 48 -13.24 -20.85 -12.77
C ASP A 48 -12.09 -19.84 -12.66
N ASP A 49 -11.15 -20.11 -11.77
CA ASP A 49 -10.05 -19.17 -11.50
C ASP A 49 -9.13 -19.00 -12.70
N THR A 50 -8.90 -20.06 -13.47
CA THR A 50 -8.05 -20.01 -14.67
C THR A 50 -8.68 -19.11 -15.73
N LYS A 51 -9.98 -19.28 -15.99
CA LYS A 51 -10.71 -18.49 -16.98
C LYS A 51 -10.77 -17.00 -16.58
N ILE A 52 -10.99 -16.71 -15.31
CA ILE A 52 -10.99 -15.35 -14.79
C ILE A 52 -9.59 -14.73 -14.91
N SER A 53 -8.56 -15.47 -14.53
CA SER A 53 -7.18 -14.97 -14.58
C SER A 53 -6.75 -14.60 -16.00
N GLU A 54 -7.15 -15.39 -16.98
CA GLU A 54 -6.87 -15.11 -18.39
C GLU A 54 -7.61 -13.86 -18.88
N ALA A 55 -8.89 -13.73 -18.53
CA ALA A 55 -9.71 -12.60 -18.93
C ALA A 55 -9.28 -11.27 -18.31
N VAL A 56 -8.84 -11.30 -17.05
CA VAL A 56 -8.44 -10.11 -16.30
C VAL A 56 -6.95 -9.80 -16.48
N GLY A 57 -6.16 -10.77 -16.90
CA GLY A 57 -4.70 -10.63 -17.07
C GLY A 57 -3.94 -10.66 -15.74
N CYS A 58 -4.37 -11.51 -14.81
CA CYS A 58 -3.71 -11.70 -13.53
C CYS A 58 -3.41 -13.18 -13.28
N ARG A 59 -2.75 -13.49 -12.19
CA ARG A 59 -2.46 -14.87 -11.81
C ARG A 59 -3.67 -15.51 -11.13
N THR A 60 -3.81 -16.83 -11.24
CA THR A 60 -4.87 -17.59 -10.55
C THR A 60 -4.84 -17.36 -9.05
N ARG A 61 -3.66 -17.21 -8.47
CA ARG A 61 -3.49 -16.91 -7.04
C ARG A 61 -4.18 -15.59 -6.64
N THR A 62 -4.15 -14.59 -7.51
CA THR A 62 -4.84 -13.31 -7.27
C THR A 62 -6.35 -13.52 -7.20
N VAL A 63 -6.90 -14.34 -8.11
CA VAL A 63 -8.33 -14.67 -8.11
C VAL A 63 -8.71 -15.42 -6.82
N GLU A 64 -7.92 -16.40 -6.42
CA GLU A 64 -8.13 -17.14 -5.16
C GLU A 64 -8.12 -16.21 -3.94
N ASN A 65 -7.18 -15.26 -3.89
CA ASN A 65 -7.09 -14.31 -2.80
C ASN A 65 -8.32 -13.40 -2.72
N VAL A 66 -8.87 -12.97 -3.86
CA VAL A 66 -10.10 -12.16 -3.91
C VAL A 66 -11.30 -12.97 -3.42
N ARG A 67 -11.42 -14.23 -3.83
CA ARG A 67 -12.48 -15.13 -3.35
C ARG A 67 -12.39 -15.34 -1.84
N GLN A 68 -11.18 -15.58 -1.35
CA GLN A 68 -10.93 -15.78 0.09
C GLN A 68 -11.32 -14.52 0.87
N ALA A 69 -10.91 -13.35 0.41
CA ALA A 69 -11.24 -12.09 1.06
C ALA A 69 -12.75 -11.87 1.12
N PHE A 70 -13.47 -12.19 0.05
CA PHE A 70 -14.93 -12.07 0.00
C PHE A 70 -15.61 -12.95 1.05
N VAL A 71 -15.18 -14.20 1.15
CA VAL A 71 -15.81 -15.17 2.07
C VAL A 71 -15.45 -14.90 3.52
N LEU A 72 -14.20 -14.54 3.81
CA LEU A 72 -13.70 -14.38 5.17
C LEU A 72 -13.86 -12.95 5.72
N GLU A 73 -13.73 -11.94 4.88
CA GLU A 73 -13.71 -10.54 5.30
C GLU A 73 -14.93 -9.74 4.83
N GLY A 74 -15.62 -10.20 3.79
CA GLY A 74 -16.80 -9.57 3.24
C GLY A 74 -16.58 -8.87 1.91
N PHE A 75 -17.67 -8.38 1.32
CA PHE A 75 -17.68 -7.76 -0.01
C PHE A 75 -16.80 -6.50 -0.11
N GLU A 76 -16.96 -5.58 0.82
CA GLU A 76 -16.21 -4.32 0.79
C GLU A 76 -14.70 -4.53 0.87
N GLU A 77 -14.28 -5.44 1.75
CA GLU A 77 -12.86 -5.79 1.93
C GLU A 77 -12.29 -6.49 0.69
N ALA A 78 -13.11 -7.28 0.00
CA ALA A 78 -12.71 -7.93 -1.24
C ALA A 78 -12.62 -6.94 -2.39
N LEU A 79 -13.51 -5.94 -2.45
CA LEU A 79 -13.53 -4.94 -3.50
C LEU A 79 -12.42 -3.90 -3.34
N VAL A 80 -12.24 -3.41 -2.11
CA VAL A 80 -11.19 -2.44 -1.77
C VAL A 80 -10.17 -3.12 -0.88
N ARG A 81 -8.97 -3.29 -1.39
CA ARG A 81 -7.89 -3.93 -0.63
C ARG A 81 -7.67 -3.20 0.69
N LYS A 82 -7.66 -3.96 1.78
CA LYS A 82 -7.39 -3.44 3.10
C LYS A 82 -5.99 -2.81 3.15
N LYS A 83 -5.93 -1.54 3.52
CA LYS A 83 -4.65 -0.86 3.72
C LYS A 83 -4.00 -1.36 4.99
N ARG A 84 -2.68 -1.52 4.97
CA ARG A 84 -1.95 -1.85 6.19
C ARG A 84 -2.09 -0.71 7.19
N ALA A 85 -2.40 -1.05 8.44
CA ALA A 85 -2.50 -0.07 9.52
C ALA A 85 -1.13 0.53 9.85
N THR A 86 -0.07 -0.29 9.70
CA THR A 86 1.31 0.14 9.96
C THR A 86 2.20 -0.26 8.80
N SER A 87 3.26 0.51 8.57
CA SER A 87 4.29 0.16 7.61
C SER A 87 4.99 -1.15 8.02
N PRO A 88 5.33 -2.04 7.07
CA PRO A 88 6.07 -3.27 7.41
C PRO A 88 7.47 -3.01 7.98
N THR A 89 8.03 -1.83 7.67
CA THR A 89 9.32 -1.41 8.21
C THR A 89 9.09 -0.27 9.20
N PRO A 90 9.62 -0.36 10.43
CA PRO A 90 9.49 0.73 11.39
C PRO A 90 10.10 2.01 10.82
N LYS A 91 9.49 3.14 11.16
CA LYS A 91 10.02 4.44 10.76
C LYS A 91 11.36 4.67 11.45
N LEU A 92 12.41 4.96 10.67
CA LEU A 92 13.76 5.16 11.20
C LEU A 92 13.84 6.35 12.14
N LEU A 93 13.17 7.45 11.78
CA LEU A 93 13.11 8.66 12.59
C LEU A 93 11.71 8.82 13.19
N ASP A 94 11.62 8.80 14.51
CA ASP A 94 10.39 9.14 15.22
C ASP A 94 10.25 10.66 15.35
N GLY A 95 9.20 11.14 15.99
CA GLY A 95 8.96 12.57 16.18
C GLY A 95 10.08 13.27 16.93
N ALA A 96 10.65 12.63 17.95
CA ALA A 96 11.77 13.18 18.72
C ALA A 96 13.05 13.29 17.88
N ALA A 97 13.35 12.25 17.10
CA ALA A 97 14.52 12.24 16.22
C ALA A 97 14.39 13.26 15.09
N GLU A 98 13.20 13.41 14.50
CA GLU A 98 12.92 14.44 13.50
C GLU A 98 13.13 15.84 14.08
N ALA A 99 12.65 16.10 15.29
CA ALA A 99 12.84 17.37 15.97
C ALA A 99 14.32 17.69 16.20
N LYS A 100 15.12 16.71 16.58
CA LYS A 100 16.56 16.85 16.76
C LYS A 100 17.27 17.16 15.44
N LEU A 101 16.87 16.51 14.35
CA LEU A 101 17.41 16.78 13.01
C LEU A 101 17.11 18.22 12.57
N ILE A 102 15.89 18.70 12.77
CA ILE A 102 15.50 20.07 12.45
C ILE A 102 16.32 21.06 13.30
N ALA A 103 16.47 20.79 14.60
CA ALA A 103 17.27 21.63 15.48
C ALA A 103 18.74 21.71 15.06
N LEU A 104 19.33 20.60 14.61
CA LEU A 104 20.68 20.59 14.05
C LEU A 104 20.81 21.47 12.83
N ARG A 105 19.87 21.37 11.89
CA ARG A 105 19.88 22.16 10.66
C ARG A 105 19.77 23.65 10.93
N LEU A 106 18.98 24.05 11.92
CA LEU A 106 18.81 25.45 12.29
C LEU A 106 19.96 25.99 13.12
N GLY A 107 20.81 25.11 13.68
CA GLY A 107 21.98 25.48 14.43
C GLY A 107 23.19 25.78 13.54
N LYS A 108 24.32 26.07 14.16
CA LYS A 108 25.55 26.30 13.44
C LYS A 108 26.18 24.99 12.97
N PRO A 109 26.75 24.94 11.76
CA PRO A 109 27.49 23.75 11.31
C PRO A 109 28.75 23.55 12.17
N PRO A 110 29.31 22.31 12.18
CA PRO A 110 30.53 22.03 12.92
C PRO A 110 31.70 22.88 12.45
N ALA A 111 32.71 23.01 13.31
CA ALA A 111 33.92 23.73 12.98
C ALA A 111 34.56 23.19 11.68
N GLY A 112 34.98 24.08 10.80
CA GLY A 112 35.54 23.72 9.49
C GLY A 112 34.54 23.62 8.36
N PHE A 113 33.25 23.77 8.64
CA PHE A 113 32.20 23.73 7.63
C PHE A 113 31.43 25.06 7.59
N GLY A 114 31.22 25.59 6.40
CA GLY A 114 30.50 26.86 6.23
C GLY A 114 28.98 26.73 6.22
N HIS A 115 28.46 25.56 5.92
CA HIS A 115 27.02 25.30 5.88
C HIS A 115 26.73 23.81 6.08
N TRP A 116 25.47 23.48 6.41
CA TRP A 116 25.04 22.11 6.54
C TRP A 116 24.83 21.47 5.16
N THR A 117 25.33 20.21 5.03
CA THR A 117 25.00 19.35 3.90
C THR A 117 24.16 18.17 4.41
N LEU A 118 23.49 17.46 3.52
CA LEU A 118 22.70 16.28 3.91
C LEU A 118 23.59 15.20 4.55
N ARG A 119 24.76 14.99 3.98
CA ARG A 119 25.74 14.03 4.50
C ARG A 119 26.23 14.43 5.89
N LEU A 120 26.52 15.71 6.08
CA LEU A 120 26.98 16.22 7.38
C LEU A 120 25.90 16.06 8.45
N LEU A 121 24.64 16.32 8.11
CA LEU A 121 23.50 16.10 9.00
C LEU A 121 23.36 14.61 9.36
N ALA A 122 23.50 13.73 8.38
CA ALA A 122 23.45 12.28 8.61
C ALA A 122 24.57 11.83 9.56
N ASP A 123 25.80 12.32 9.33
CA ASP A 123 26.95 12.00 10.19
C ASP A 123 26.75 12.49 11.63
N GLN A 124 26.19 13.69 11.81
CA GLN A 124 25.90 14.24 13.14
C GLN A 124 24.81 13.45 13.87
N MET A 125 23.80 12.99 13.15
CA MET A 125 22.74 12.14 13.74
C MET A 125 23.31 10.84 14.31
N VAL A 126 24.28 10.26 13.64
CA VAL A 126 24.99 9.05 14.11
C VAL A 126 25.94 9.38 15.28
N GLU A 127 26.72 10.46 15.16
CA GLU A 127 27.68 10.87 16.19
C GLU A 127 27.01 11.23 17.51
N LEU A 128 25.83 11.84 17.45
CA LEU A 128 25.04 12.18 18.64
C LEU A 128 24.21 11.01 19.17
N GLU A 129 24.41 9.82 18.60
CA GLU A 129 23.69 8.59 18.99
C GLU A 129 22.16 8.69 18.88
N ILE A 130 21.66 9.57 18.01
CA ILE A 130 20.21 9.71 17.77
C ILE A 130 19.72 8.50 16.97
N VAL A 131 20.52 8.02 16.02
CA VAL A 131 20.27 6.82 15.20
C VAL A 131 21.57 6.04 15.06
N GLU A 132 21.49 4.73 14.80
CA GLU A 132 22.68 3.90 14.55
C GLU A 132 23.29 4.18 13.18
N SER A 133 22.43 4.37 12.18
CA SER A 133 22.83 4.72 10.83
C SER A 133 21.69 5.43 10.10
N ILE A 134 22.02 6.31 9.16
CA ILE A 134 21.04 7.02 8.35
C ILE A 134 21.70 7.44 7.04
N SER A 135 20.94 7.35 5.93
CA SER A 135 21.42 7.82 4.64
C SER A 135 21.13 9.30 4.45
N PRO A 136 21.94 10.03 3.64
CA PRO A 136 21.65 11.42 3.30
C PRO A 136 20.29 11.58 2.63
N GLU A 137 19.84 10.59 1.85
CA GLU A 137 18.54 10.61 1.19
C GLU A 137 17.39 10.59 2.20
N THR A 138 17.50 9.81 3.27
CA THR A 138 16.50 9.78 4.35
C THR A 138 16.41 11.13 5.04
N VAL A 139 17.57 11.79 5.28
CA VAL A 139 17.63 13.15 5.83
C VAL A 139 16.90 14.12 4.91
N ARG A 140 17.17 14.07 3.62
CA ARG A 140 16.53 14.93 2.61
C ARG A 140 15.01 14.77 2.61
N GLN A 141 14.53 13.54 2.60
CA GLN A 141 13.09 13.25 2.60
C GLN A 141 12.42 13.75 3.87
N THR A 142 13.05 13.56 5.02
CA THR A 142 12.53 14.03 6.31
C THR A 142 12.41 15.55 6.34
N LEU A 143 13.44 16.26 5.91
CA LEU A 143 13.45 17.73 5.86
C LEU A 143 12.44 18.27 4.85
N LYS A 144 12.30 17.62 3.71
CA LYS A 144 11.31 17.99 2.69
C LYS A 144 9.87 17.86 3.21
N LYS A 145 9.60 16.80 3.97
CA LYS A 145 8.28 16.55 4.55
C LYS A 145 7.89 17.61 5.58
N THR A 146 8.85 18.12 6.34
CA THR A 146 8.64 19.09 7.42
C THR A 146 8.80 20.55 7.00
N ALA A 147 9.29 20.77 5.79
CA ALA A 147 9.49 22.13 5.26
C ALA A 147 8.19 22.81 4.86
#